data_ce63c46cb1b5bb64e59ad67c7d733772
#
_entry.id   ce63c46cb1b5bb64e59ad67c7d733772
#
_cell.length_a   1.000
_cell.length_b   1.000
_cell.length_c   1.000
_cell.angle_alpha   90.00
_cell.angle_beta   90.00
_cell.angle_gamma   90.00
#
_symmetry.space_group_name_H-M   'P 1'
#
loop_
_entity.id
_entity.type
_entity.pdbx_description
1 polymer ?
#
loop_
_entity_poly.entity_id
_entity_poly.type
_entity_poly.pdbx_seq_one_letter_code
_entity_poly.pdbx_strand_id
1 'polypeptide(L)'
;NNCMKNVINVVGAAFIEHGRIFAARRSYGSSYVVHKFEFVGGKIEDGESGEAALARECREELDLEIQVLRPVGTTEFEYPDKIVNITVYLCRMLGGYKIKEHEECVWQELSSLNADEWAPADRAILGGLVREFLPAYSLVTGATGGIGSAFCEELASRGESLFITGRSREKLEALSNELKERHPDLIIKYAECDLTDEADRERLMNFAAGHTFCRLVNVAGADIQKAFWEYDQKKITFQSRILFESAVSLTHFCIKNCAKQLKIINISSVSGLYPMPYFAIYSALKGALTDFSIALSRELKGTGVSVTAVLPGAVYTRPDVVEYIKKQGIWGKIAAKSPQFVAKHSLAAADRG
;
A
#
# COMPACT_ATOMS: atom_id res chain seq x y z
N ASN A 1 -48.09 7.50 5.80
CA ASN A 1 -47.62 8.38 6.88
C ASN A 1 -46.09 8.43 6.80
N ASN A 2 -45.58 9.51 6.17
CA ASN A 2 -44.16 9.83 6.26
C ASN A 2 -43.91 10.39 7.68
N CYS A 3 -43.61 9.54 8.63
CA CYS A 3 -43.09 9.98 9.92
C CYS A 3 -41.69 10.55 9.64
N MET A 4 -41.49 11.86 9.75
CA MET A 4 -40.16 12.46 9.63
C MET A 4 -39.28 11.86 10.72
N LYS A 5 -38.19 11.17 10.32
CA LYS A 5 -37.21 10.60 11.24
C LYS A 5 -36.53 11.73 12.01
N ASN A 6 -36.30 11.51 13.30
CA ASN A 6 -35.56 12.46 14.12
C ASN A 6 -34.10 12.53 13.69
N VAL A 7 -33.60 13.74 13.41
CA VAL A 7 -32.19 13.98 13.07
C VAL A 7 -31.42 14.28 14.35
N ILE A 8 -30.34 13.51 14.59
CA ILE A 8 -29.49 13.64 15.77
C ILE A 8 -28.08 14.01 15.31
N ASN A 9 -27.57 15.13 15.82
CA ASN A 9 -26.17 15.53 15.61
C ASN A 9 -25.30 14.93 16.70
N VAL A 10 -24.25 14.20 16.31
CA VAL A 10 -23.31 13.55 17.20
C VAL A 10 -21.88 13.85 16.83
N VAL A 11 -21.00 13.76 17.81
CA VAL A 11 -19.55 13.89 17.65
C VAL A 11 -18.85 12.62 18.10
N GLY A 12 -17.69 12.33 17.50
CA GLY A 12 -16.83 11.21 17.87
C GLY A 12 -15.37 11.59 17.91
N ALA A 13 -14.61 11.03 18.85
CA ALA A 13 -13.18 11.21 19.00
C ALA A 13 -12.41 10.08 18.33
N ALA A 14 -11.60 10.38 17.34
CA ALA A 14 -10.60 9.49 16.78
C ALA A 14 -9.25 9.73 17.46
N PHE A 15 -8.81 8.78 18.29
CA PHE A 15 -7.47 8.76 18.83
C PHE A 15 -6.65 7.77 18.00
N ILE A 16 -5.56 8.24 17.44
CA ILE A 16 -4.70 7.41 16.56
C ILE A 16 -3.26 7.55 17.02
N GLU A 17 -2.66 6.42 17.39
CA GLU A 17 -1.27 6.34 17.86
C GLU A 17 -0.59 5.10 17.27
N HIS A 18 0.61 5.27 16.74
CA HIS A 18 1.45 4.17 16.23
C HIS A 18 0.72 3.21 15.26
N GLY A 19 -0.12 3.76 14.36
CA GLY A 19 -0.89 2.95 13.40
C GLY A 19 -2.07 2.19 14.00
N ARG A 20 -2.46 2.53 15.23
CA ARG A 20 -3.63 1.96 15.93
C ARG A 20 -4.67 3.03 16.20
N ILE A 21 -5.93 2.63 16.18
CA ILE A 21 -7.09 3.45 16.53
C ILE A 21 -7.71 2.97 17.82
N PHE A 22 -8.06 3.91 18.69
CA PHE A 22 -8.81 3.62 19.90
C PHE A 22 -10.28 3.38 19.57
N ALA A 23 -10.81 2.27 20.03
CA ALA A 23 -12.17 1.82 19.77
C ALA A 23 -12.85 1.48 21.09
N ALA A 24 -14.05 2.00 21.29
CA ALA A 24 -14.89 1.70 22.45
C ALA A 24 -16.01 0.76 22.03
N ARG A 25 -16.28 -0.31 22.80
CA ARG A 25 -17.37 -1.25 22.52
C ARG A 25 -18.62 -0.84 23.29
N ARG A 26 -19.70 -0.63 22.57
CA ARG A 26 -20.96 -0.16 23.13
C ARG A 26 -21.64 -1.23 23.97
N SER A 27 -21.97 -0.90 25.22
CA SER A 27 -22.64 -1.79 26.20
C SER A 27 -24.16 -1.83 26.04
N TYR A 28 -24.78 -0.79 25.47
CA TYR A 28 -26.24 -0.65 25.35
C TYR A 28 -26.64 -0.01 24.00
N GLY A 29 -27.93 -0.08 23.69
CA GLY A 29 -28.51 0.54 22.49
C GLY A 29 -29.34 -0.41 21.67
N SER A 30 -29.68 0.02 20.47
CA SER A 30 -30.44 -0.78 19.51
C SER A 30 -29.61 -1.99 19.01
N SER A 31 -30.27 -3.06 18.58
CA SER A 31 -29.62 -4.31 18.11
C SER A 31 -28.62 -4.13 16.98
N TYR A 32 -28.69 -3.05 16.21
CA TYR A 32 -27.77 -2.74 15.14
C TYR A 32 -26.49 -1.99 15.57
N VAL A 33 -26.40 -1.53 16.83
CA VAL A 33 -25.21 -0.83 17.39
C VAL A 33 -24.66 -1.48 18.66
N VAL A 34 -25.47 -2.20 19.43
CA VAL A 34 -25.00 -2.88 20.65
C VAL A 34 -23.91 -3.88 20.35
N HIS A 35 -22.88 -3.96 21.20
CA HIS A 35 -21.69 -4.78 21.04
C HIS A 35 -20.81 -4.42 19.80
N LYS A 36 -21.10 -3.30 19.13
CA LYS A 36 -20.25 -2.76 18.06
C LYS A 36 -19.22 -1.79 18.62
N PHE A 37 -18.10 -1.70 17.94
CA PHE A 37 -17.13 -0.63 18.19
C PHE A 37 -17.65 0.70 17.64
N GLU A 38 -17.25 1.78 18.29
CA GLU A 38 -17.59 3.15 17.92
C GLU A 38 -16.46 4.11 18.32
N PHE A 39 -16.52 5.33 17.78
CA PHE A 39 -15.75 6.44 18.34
C PHE A 39 -16.38 6.87 19.69
N VAL A 40 -15.52 7.15 20.66
CA VAL A 40 -15.99 7.74 21.93
C VAL A 40 -16.63 9.10 21.66
N GLY A 41 -17.84 9.33 22.17
CA GLY A 41 -18.55 10.57 21.95
C GLY A 41 -20.06 10.40 22.02
N GLY A 42 -20.79 11.46 21.74
CA GLY A 42 -22.23 11.45 21.89
C GLY A 42 -22.93 12.61 21.24
N LYS A 43 -24.10 12.98 21.76
CA LYS A 43 -24.95 14.03 21.18
C LYS A 43 -24.40 15.42 21.47
N ILE A 44 -24.59 16.32 20.52
CA ILE A 44 -24.37 17.75 20.72
C ILE A 44 -25.64 18.29 21.43
N GLU A 45 -25.48 18.93 22.56
CA GLU A 45 -26.57 19.58 23.28
C GLU A 45 -26.88 20.97 22.73
N ASP A 46 -28.06 21.51 23.07
CA ASP A 46 -28.48 22.82 22.59
C ASP A 46 -27.52 23.94 23.02
N GLY A 47 -26.99 24.66 22.07
CA GLY A 47 -26.05 25.75 22.31
C GLY A 47 -24.59 25.32 22.53
N GLU A 48 -24.30 24.04 22.41
CA GLU A 48 -22.95 23.49 22.59
C GLU A 48 -22.21 23.41 21.20
N SER A 49 -20.91 23.70 21.20
CA SER A 49 -20.09 23.41 20.01
C SER A 49 -19.72 21.92 19.95
N GLY A 50 -19.41 21.41 18.73
CA GLY A 50 -19.00 20.01 18.58
C GLY A 50 -17.76 19.64 19.40
N GLU A 51 -16.78 20.55 19.51
CA GLU A 51 -15.58 20.35 20.32
C GLU A 51 -15.89 20.33 21.82
N ALA A 52 -16.83 21.18 22.30
CA ALA A 52 -17.26 21.19 23.70
C ALA A 52 -18.01 19.91 24.05
N ALA A 53 -18.97 19.50 23.20
CA ALA A 53 -19.69 18.24 23.32
C ALA A 53 -18.72 17.06 23.43
N LEU A 54 -17.74 17.00 22.53
CA LEU A 54 -16.76 15.91 22.50
C LEU A 54 -15.92 15.85 23.78
N ALA A 55 -15.46 17.01 24.28
CA ALA A 55 -14.70 17.07 25.53
C ALA A 55 -15.55 16.66 26.74
N ARG A 56 -16.85 17.02 26.77
CA ARG A 56 -17.78 16.60 27.80
C ARG A 56 -17.99 15.08 27.77
N GLU A 57 -18.33 14.51 26.62
CA GLU A 57 -18.56 13.07 26.44
C GLU A 57 -17.32 12.24 26.82
N CYS A 58 -16.12 12.64 26.42
CA CYS A 58 -14.90 11.94 26.81
C CYS A 58 -14.66 11.94 28.33
N ARG A 59 -15.03 13.01 29.05
CA ARG A 59 -14.97 13.02 30.52
C ARG A 59 -16.03 12.13 31.12
N GLU A 60 -17.25 12.16 30.61
CA GLU A 60 -18.38 11.38 31.11
C GLU A 60 -18.15 9.88 30.91
N GLU A 61 -17.77 9.46 29.73
CA GLU A 61 -17.60 8.05 29.35
C GLU A 61 -16.28 7.43 29.79
N LEU A 62 -15.19 8.21 29.77
CA LEU A 62 -13.83 7.70 29.99
C LEU A 62 -13.04 8.41 31.08
N ASP A 63 -13.56 9.41 31.74
CA ASP A 63 -12.79 10.24 32.69
C ASP A 63 -11.53 10.83 32.05
N LEU A 64 -11.60 11.19 30.77
CA LEU A 64 -10.48 11.53 29.92
C LEU A 64 -10.53 12.99 29.48
N GLU A 65 -9.46 13.73 29.77
CA GLU A 65 -9.23 15.05 29.16
C GLU A 65 -8.60 14.88 27.77
N ILE A 66 -9.09 15.67 26.84
CA ILE A 66 -8.65 15.59 25.44
C ILE A 66 -8.23 16.95 24.88
N GLN A 67 -7.38 16.93 23.87
CA GLN A 67 -7.16 18.03 22.95
C GLN A 67 -7.80 17.71 21.61
N VAL A 68 -8.79 18.49 21.22
CA VAL A 68 -9.38 18.40 19.87
C VAL A 68 -8.45 19.09 18.90
N LEU A 69 -8.05 18.38 17.81
CA LEU A 69 -7.07 18.89 16.84
C LEU A 69 -7.78 19.42 15.58
N ARG A 70 -8.60 18.61 14.94
CA ARG A 70 -9.32 18.96 13.71
C ARG A 70 -10.41 17.93 13.37
N PRO A 71 -11.42 18.30 12.57
CA PRO A 71 -12.35 17.32 12.02
C PRO A 71 -11.63 16.41 11.00
N VAL A 72 -12.03 15.14 10.94
CA VAL A 72 -11.49 14.13 10.01
C VAL A 72 -12.55 13.54 9.09
N GLY A 73 -13.82 13.72 9.41
CA GLY A 73 -14.91 13.31 8.56
C GLY A 73 -16.28 13.66 9.15
N THR A 74 -17.22 13.88 8.25
CA THR A 74 -18.65 14.06 8.59
C THR A 74 -19.47 13.19 7.66
N THR A 75 -20.46 12.48 8.20
CA THR A 75 -21.39 11.69 7.40
C THR A 75 -22.78 11.74 8.01
N GLU A 76 -23.77 11.60 7.15
CA GLU A 76 -25.16 11.32 7.53
C GLU A 76 -25.42 9.84 7.32
N PHE A 77 -25.96 9.19 8.33
CA PHE A 77 -26.35 7.79 8.27
C PHE A 77 -27.80 7.60 8.72
N GLU A 78 -28.58 6.96 7.85
CA GLU A 78 -30.00 6.69 8.13
C GLU A 78 -30.17 5.33 8.77
N TYR A 79 -30.59 5.33 10.05
CA TYR A 79 -31.03 4.15 10.78
C TYR A 79 -32.54 3.91 10.60
N PRO A 80 -33.07 2.73 10.97
CA PRO A 80 -34.50 2.44 10.85
C PRO A 80 -35.38 3.46 11.59
N ASP A 81 -34.94 3.99 12.74
CA ASP A 81 -35.68 4.85 13.65
C ASP A 81 -35.24 6.32 13.67
N LYS A 82 -34.07 6.65 13.11
CA LYS A 82 -33.48 7.99 13.18
C LYS A 82 -32.46 8.23 12.06
N ILE A 83 -32.09 9.49 11.88
CA ILE A 83 -30.95 9.91 11.05
C ILE A 83 -29.86 10.43 12.01
N VAL A 84 -28.63 10.00 11.83
CA VAL A 84 -27.47 10.43 12.62
C VAL A 84 -26.51 11.18 11.72
N ASN A 85 -26.28 12.46 12.04
CA ASN A 85 -25.21 13.27 11.49
C ASN A 85 -24.01 13.16 12.44
N ILE A 86 -22.98 12.41 12.08
CA ILE A 86 -21.78 12.28 12.89
C ILE A 86 -20.63 13.10 12.31
N THR A 87 -19.98 13.89 13.15
CA THR A 87 -18.70 14.53 12.86
C THR A 87 -17.63 13.94 13.77
N VAL A 88 -16.61 13.34 13.18
CA VAL A 88 -15.47 12.78 13.92
C VAL A 88 -14.30 13.74 13.87
N TYR A 89 -13.68 13.95 15.03
CA TYR A 89 -12.50 14.79 15.21
C TYR A 89 -11.28 13.94 15.55
N LEU A 90 -10.15 14.26 14.97
CA LEU A 90 -8.87 13.78 15.45
C LEU A 90 -8.57 14.43 16.79
N CYS A 91 -8.26 13.62 17.79
CA CYS A 91 -8.00 14.07 19.15
C CYS A 91 -6.71 13.47 19.71
N ARG A 92 -6.17 14.12 20.73
CA ARG A 92 -5.06 13.62 21.55
C ARG A 92 -5.55 13.43 22.99
N MET A 93 -5.24 12.29 23.58
CA MET A 93 -5.46 12.05 25.00
C MET A 93 -4.45 12.88 25.83
N LEU A 94 -4.93 13.58 26.87
CA LEU A 94 -4.09 14.37 27.75
C LEU A 94 -3.73 13.66 29.06
N GLY A 95 -4.07 12.37 29.17
CA GLY A 95 -3.81 11.56 30.36
C GLY A 95 -4.29 10.12 30.19
N GLY A 96 -4.32 9.38 31.29
CA GLY A 96 -4.93 8.06 31.32
C GLY A 96 -6.46 8.15 31.30
N TYR A 97 -7.13 7.05 30.97
CA TYR A 97 -8.58 6.96 30.92
C TYR A 97 -9.11 5.89 31.88
N LYS A 98 -10.37 6.02 32.25
CA LYS A 98 -11.11 5.05 33.04
C LYS A 98 -12.47 4.79 32.39
N ILE A 99 -12.73 3.54 31.99
CA ILE A 99 -13.98 3.14 31.35
C ILE A 99 -15.13 3.27 32.35
N LYS A 100 -16.17 4.03 32.00
CA LYS A 100 -17.37 4.23 32.80
C LYS A 100 -18.63 3.62 32.17
N GLU A 101 -18.76 3.70 30.84
CA GLU A 101 -19.99 3.33 30.14
C GLU A 101 -19.86 2.22 29.11
N HIS A 102 -18.65 1.95 28.60
CA HIS A 102 -18.41 0.95 27.57
C HIS A 102 -18.10 -0.43 28.15
N GLU A 103 -18.33 -1.51 27.35
CA GLU A 103 -17.93 -2.87 27.73
C GLU A 103 -16.42 -3.02 27.81
N GLU A 104 -15.75 -2.46 26.84
CA GLU A 104 -14.29 -2.44 26.74
C GLU A 104 -13.82 -1.28 25.85
N CYS A 105 -12.56 -0.90 26.02
CA CYS A 105 -11.86 0.00 25.12
C CYS A 105 -10.54 -0.65 24.70
N VAL A 106 -10.28 -0.68 23.41
CA VAL A 106 -9.10 -1.36 22.84
C VAL A 106 -8.42 -0.50 21.78
N TRP A 107 -7.12 -0.70 21.62
CA TRP A 107 -6.36 -0.16 20.51
C TRP A 107 -6.33 -1.19 19.37
N GLN A 108 -7.01 -0.91 18.27
CA GLN A 108 -7.06 -1.77 17.09
C GLN A 108 -6.03 -1.34 16.05
N GLU A 109 -5.34 -2.29 15.44
CA GLU A 109 -4.43 -2.02 14.33
C GLU A 109 -5.22 -1.53 13.10
N LEU A 110 -4.93 -0.34 12.60
CA LEU A 110 -5.57 0.21 11.39
C LEU A 110 -5.37 -0.71 10.17
N SER A 111 -4.22 -1.41 10.11
CA SER A 111 -3.86 -2.30 8.99
C SER A 111 -4.65 -3.60 8.92
N SER A 112 -5.33 -3.98 9.99
CA SER A 112 -6.14 -5.21 10.08
C SER A 112 -7.53 -4.96 10.64
N LEU A 113 -7.97 -3.70 10.60
CA LEU A 113 -9.25 -3.27 11.16
C LEU A 113 -10.42 -3.92 10.40
N ASN A 114 -11.29 -4.59 11.15
CA ASN A 114 -12.54 -5.13 10.61
C ASN A 114 -13.66 -4.10 10.75
N ALA A 115 -13.95 -3.39 9.67
CA ALA A 115 -15.00 -2.36 9.67
C ALA A 115 -16.40 -2.92 10.01
N ASP A 116 -16.66 -4.22 9.78
CA ASP A 116 -17.96 -4.84 10.08
C ASP A 116 -18.24 -4.97 11.58
N GLU A 117 -17.22 -4.86 12.42
CA GLU A 117 -17.35 -4.83 13.87
C GLU A 117 -17.70 -3.44 14.41
N TRP A 118 -17.67 -2.40 13.57
CA TRP A 118 -17.97 -1.03 13.95
C TRP A 118 -19.43 -0.65 13.66
N ALA A 119 -19.93 0.31 14.43
CA ALA A 119 -21.27 0.85 14.23
C ALA A 119 -21.40 1.46 12.81
N PRO A 120 -22.56 1.32 12.15
CA PRO A 120 -22.72 1.67 10.75
C PRO A 120 -22.35 3.12 10.39
N ALA A 121 -22.69 4.10 11.24
CA ALA A 121 -22.35 5.50 11.02
C ALA A 121 -20.83 5.74 11.10
N ASP A 122 -20.17 5.13 12.08
CA ASP A 122 -18.73 5.23 12.32
C ASP A 122 -17.93 4.58 11.19
N ARG A 123 -18.42 3.46 10.67
CA ARG A 123 -17.80 2.72 9.54
C ARG A 123 -17.59 3.59 8.30
N ALA A 124 -18.51 4.49 8.02
CA ALA A 124 -18.42 5.38 6.85
C ALA A 124 -17.18 6.31 6.91
N ILE A 125 -16.70 6.64 8.13
CA ILE A 125 -15.54 7.51 8.35
C ILE A 125 -14.23 6.73 8.43
N LEU A 126 -14.28 5.48 8.94
CA LEU A 126 -13.07 4.64 9.11
C LEU A 126 -12.22 4.51 7.86
N GLY A 127 -12.84 4.31 6.70
CA GLY A 127 -12.11 4.18 5.43
C GLY A 127 -11.27 5.42 5.08
N GLY A 128 -11.72 6.61 5.48
CA GLY A 128 -10.97 7.86 5.35
C GLY A 128 -9.76 7.90 6.28
N LEU A 129 -9.96 7.54 7.55
CA LEU A 129 -8.92 7.49 8.57
C LEU A 129 -7.85 6.46 8.24
N VAL A 130 -8.25 5.26 7.80
CA VAL A 130 -7.29 4.22 7.38
C VAL A 130 -6.39 4.75 6.27
N ARG A 131 -6.95 5.38 5.24
CA ARG A 131 -6.16 5.96 4.14
C ARG A 131 -5.24 7.11 4.57
N GLU A 132 -5.62 7.86 5.60
CA GLU A 132 -4.84 9.00 6.10
C GLU A 132 -3.69 8.58 7.03
N PHE A 133 -3.93 7.60 7.89
CA PHE A 133 -3.02 7.26 8.99
C PHE A 133 -2.26 5.94 8.81
N LEU A 134 -2.63 5.10 7.83
CA LEU A 134 -1.75 4.01 7.44
C LEU A 134 -0.61 4.53 6.59
N PRO A 135 0.61 4.02 6.79
CA PRO A 135 1.68 4.30 5.86
C PRO A 135 1.28 3.83 4.47
N ALA A 136 1.48 4.69 3.48
CA ALA A 136 1.42 4.25 2.11
C ALA A 136 2.68 3.43 1.81
N TYR A 137 2.49 2.25 1.25
CA TYR A 137 3.58 1.30 1.01
C TYR A 137 4.21 1.48 -0.37
N SER A 138 5.50 1.20 -0.44
CA SER A 138 6.20 0.93 -1.69
C SER A 138 6.16 -0.58 -1.96
N LEU A 139 5.38 -1.00 -2.97
CA LEU A 139 5.30 -2.40 -3.41
C LEU A 139 6.47 -2.72 -4.33
N VAL A 140 7.29 -3.72 -3.95
CA VAL A 140 8.44 -4.17 -4.75
C VAL A 140 8.25 -5.63 -5.14
N THR A 141 8.17 -5.92 -6.44
CA THR A 141 8.11 -7.28 -6.96
C THR A 141 9.52 -7.84 -7.19
N GLY A 142 9.67 -9.16 -7.03
CA GLY A 142 11.01 -9.78 -7.15
C GLY A 142 12.02 -9.23 -6.14
N ALA A 143 11.54 -8.87 -4.95
CA ALA A 143 12.29 -8.19 -3.90
C ALA A 143 13.57 -8.92 -3.45
N THR A 144 13.60 -10.25 -3.53
CA THR A 144 14.75 -11.07 -3.14
C THR A 144 15.80 -11.24 -4.25
N GLY A 145 15.58 -10.67 -5.43
CA GLY A 145 16.55 -10.64 -6.51
C GLY A 145 17.53 -9.45 -6.36
N GLY A 146 18.66 -9.47 -7.10
CA GLY A 146 19.71 -8.46 -6.95
C GLY A 146 19.23 -7.02 -7.12
N ILE A 147 18.43 -6.72 -8.17
CA ILE A 147 17.87 -5.38 -8.37
C ILE A 147 16.76 -5.10 -7.36
N GLY A 148 15.89 -6.08 -7.09
CA GLY A 148 14.77 -5.92 -6.14
C GLY A 148 15.25 -5.61 -4.71
N SER A 149 16.26 -6.33 -4.21
CA SER A 149 16.83 -6.06 -2.90
C SER A 149 17.51 -4.70 -2.81
N ALA A 150 18.15 -4.23 -3.89
CA ALA A 150 18.71 -2.90 -3.95
C ALA A 150 17.62 -1.80 -3.91
N PHE A 151 16.46 -2.02 -4.54
CA PHE A 151 15.32 -1.11 -4.39
C PHE A 151 14.78 -1.12 -2.95
N CYS A 152 14.63 -2.30 -2.33
CA CYS A 152 14.17 -2.40 -0.95
C CYS A 152 15.09 -1.63 0.00
N GLU A 153 16.40 -1.76 -0.14
CA GLU A 153 17.39 -1.04 0.66
C GLU A 153 17.31 0.47 0.47
N GLU A 154 17.27 0.93 -0.78
CA GLU A 154 17.22 2.37 -1.08
C GLU A 154 15.90 2.99 -0.58
N LEU A 155 14.77 2.29 -0.68
CA LEU A 155 13.47 2.73 -0.17
C LEU A 155 13.45 2.74 1.36
N ALA A 156 14.02 1.70 1.99
CA ALA A 156 14.16 1.61 3.44
C ALA A 156 15.01 2.77 4.00
N SER A 157 16.12 3.10 3.34
CA SER A 157 16.98 4.22 3.73
C SER A 157 16.29 5.60 3.63
N ARG A 158 15.20 5.68 2.85
CA ARG A 158 14.35 6.88 2.73
C ARG A 158 13.20 6.88 3.73
N GLY A 159 13.08 5.85 4.58
CA GLY A 159 11.98 5.71 5.54
C GLY A 159 10.65 5.29 4.92
N GLU A 160 10.63 4.79 3.68
CA GLU A 160 9.42 4.33 3.02
C GLU A 160 9.03 2.93 3.53
N SER A 161 7.80 2.76 4.00
CA SER A 161 7.25 1.45 4.38
C SER A 161 7.14 0.52 3.17
N LEU A 162 7.49 -0.74 3.34
CA LEU A 162 7.63 -1.68 2.25
C LEU A 162 6.55 -2.76 2.25
N PHE A 163 6.06 -3.08 1.06
CA PHE A 163 5.31 -4.30 0.78
C PHE A 163 6.11 -5.10 -0.26
N ILE A 164 6.71 -6.22 0.15
CA ILE A 164 7.64 -6.95 -0.70
C ILE A 164 7.08 -8.31 -1.09
N THR A 165 7.32 -8.72 -2.34
CA THR A 165 6.88 -10.02 -2.84
C THR A 165 7.94 -10.75 -3.65
N GLY A 166 7.89 -12.08 -3.58
CA GLY A 166 8.80 -13.00 -4.25
C GLY A 166 8.35 -14.44 -4.05
N ARG A 167 9.06 -15.40 -4.65
CA ARG A 167 8.68 -16.82 -4.67
C ARG A 167 9.11 -17.64 -3.45
N SER A 168 9.93 -17.09 -2.56
CA SER A 168 10.40 -17.79 -1.36
C SER A 168 10.10 -16.98 -0.12
N ARG A 169 9.22 -17.51 0.72
CA ARG A 169 8.86 -16.93 2.00
C ARG A 169 10.08 -16.73 2.89
N GLU A 170 10.95 -17.73 2.96
CA GLU A 170 12.17 -17.69 3.79
C GLU A 170 13.09 -16.52 3.40
N LYS A 171 13.29 -16.30 2.08
CA LYS A 171 14.13 -15.19 1.60
C LYS A 171 13.48 -13.83 1.83
N LEU A 172 12.14 -13.74 1.73
CA LEU A 172 11.41 -12.51 2.04
C LEU A 172 11.50 -12.17 3.51
N GLU A 173 11.37 -13.18 4.39
CA GLU A 173 11.49 -13.03 5.83
C GLU A 173 12.91 -12.61 6.23
N ALA A 174 13.94 -13.26 5.68
CA ALA A 174 15.34 -12.89 5.89
C ALA A 174 15.60 -11.43 5.47
N LEU A 175 15.15 -11.02 4.27
CA LEU A 175 15.28 -9.65 3.79
C LEU A 175 14.53 -8.65 4.70
N SER A 176 13.31 -8.99 5.12
CA SER A 176 12.54 -8.16 6.04
C SER A 176 13.26 -7.95 7.38
N ASN A 177 13.83 -9.01 7.94
CA ASN A 177 14.56 -8.95 9.21
C ASN A 177 15.85 -8.12 9.07
N GLU A 178 16.63 -8.35 8.03
CA GLU A 178 17.84 -7.58 7.73
C GLU A 178 17.56 -6.07 7.58
N LEU A 179 16.48 -5.72 6.88
CA LEU A 179 16.08 -4.32 6.73
C LEU A 179 15.59 -3.71 8.05
N LYS A 180 14.85 -4.44 8.87
CA LYS A 180 14.38 -3.98 10.19
C LYS A 180 15.52 -3.82 11.20
N GLU A 181 16.57 -4.63 11.13
CA GLU A 181 17.76 -4.44 11.98
C GLU A 181 18.44 -3.08 11.72
N ARG A 182 18.48 -2.65 10.46
CA ARG A 182 19.08 -1.37 10.07
C ARG A 182 18.11 -0.19 10.16
N HIS A 183 16.82 -0.45 10.04
CA HIS A 183 15.74 0.55 10.03
C HIS A 183 14.59 0.08 10.95
N PRO A 184 14.76 0.17 12.29
CA PRO A 184 13.82 -0.43 13.28
C PRO A 184 12.38 0.10 13.19
N ASP A 185 12.21 1.37 12.81
CA ASP A 185 10.89 2.02 12.72
C ASP A 185 10.14 1.68 11.43
N LEU A 186 10.73 0.89 10.54
CA LEU A 186 10.15 0.61 9.23
C LEU A 186 9.07 -0.47 9.32
N ILE A 187 7.93 -0.19 8.72
CA ILE A 187 6.87 -1.19 8.58
C ILE A 187 7.09 -1.96 7.27
N ILE A 188 7.35 -3.25 7.39
CA ILE A 188 7.55 -4.14 6.25
C ILE A 188 6.49 -5.24 6.28
N LYS A 189 5.69 -5.33 5.23
CA LYS A 189 4.82 -6.47 4.93
C LYS A 189 5.44 -7.30 3.82
N TYR A 190 5.24 -8.61 3.85
CA TYR A 190 5.68 -9.48 2.77
C TYR A 190 4.68 -10.58 2.47
N ALA A 191 4.62 -10.96 1.22
CA ALA A 191 3.79 -12.07 0.75
C ALA A 191 4.55 -12.89 -0.29
N GLU A 192 4.54 -14.21 -0.08
CA GLU A 192 5.00 -15.16 -1.10
C GLU A 192 4.02 -15.16 -2.27
N CYS A 193 4.55 -15.09 -3.49
CA CYS A 193 3.74 -15.12 -4.70
C CYS A 193 4.57 -15.58 -5.89
N ASP A 194 4.07 -16.58 -6.61
CA ASP A 194 4.49 -16.83 -7.99
C ASP A 194 3.69 -15.92 -8.92
N LEU A 195 4.30 -14.86 -9.37
CA LEU A 195 3.66 -13.90 -10.27
C LEU A 195 3.27 -14.47 -11.65
N THR A 196 3.69 -15.68 -11.97
CA THR A 196 3.27 -16.38 -13.20
C THR A 196 1.97 -17.17 -13.03
N ASP A 197 1.55 -17.39 -11.77
CA ASP A 197 0.29 -18.02 -11.42
C ASP A 197 -0.79 -16.96 -11.15
N GLU A 198 -1.94 -17.07 -11.81
CA GLU A 198 -3.03 -16.11 -11.69
C GLU A 198 -3.67 -16.13 -10.30
N ALA A 199 -3.91 -17.34 -9.75
CA ALA A 199 -4.51 -17.49 -8.44
C ALA A 199 -3.59 -16.97 -7.33
N ASP A 200 -2.27 -17.12 -7.48
CA ASP A 200 -1.28 -16.51 -6.58
C ASP A 200 -1.32 -14.98 -6.63
N ARG A 201 -1.41 -14.40 -7.83
CA ARG A 201 -1.56 -12.95 -7.97
C ARG A 201 -2.85 -12.44 -7.33
N GLU A 202 -3.97 -13.18 -7.49
CA GLU A 202 -5.23 -12.84 -6.83
C GLU A 202 -5.11 -12.90 -5.30
N ARG A 203 -4.47 -13.94 -4.74
CA ARG A 203 -4.20 -14.03 -3.29
C ARG A 203 -3.35 -12.87 -2.80
N LEU A 204 -2.29 -12.50 -3.53
CA LEU A 204 -1.45 -11.35 -3.22
C LEU A 204 -2.28 -10.06 -3.21
N MET A 205 -3.08 -9.81 -4.24
CA MET A 205 -3.92 -8.61 -4.35
C MET A 205 -4.98 -8.55 -3.26
N ASN A 206 -5.60 -9.68 -2.91
CA ASN A 206 -6.57 -9.75 -1.81
C ASN A 206 -5.91 -9.46 -0.45
N PHE A 207 -4.72 -10.00 -0.19
CA PHE A 207 -3.96 -9.69 1.01
C PHE A 207 -3.53 -8.21 1.07
N ALA A 208 -3.23 -7.62 -0.08
CA ALA A 208 -2.80 -6.23 -0.20
C ALA A 208 -3.97 -5.22 -0.26
N ALA A 209 -5.22 -5.66 -0.47
CA ALA A 209 -6.38 -4.78 -0.73
C ALA A 209 -6.73 -3.82 0.42
N GLY A 210 -6.34 -4.15 1.68
CA GLY A 210 -6.53 -3.26 2.84
C GLY A 210 -5.46 -2.17 3.00
N HIS A 211 -4.52 -2.05 2.04
CA HIS A 211 -3.38 -1.14 2.13
C HIS A 211 -3.41 -0.11 1.00
N THR A 212 -2.78 1.04 1.24
CA THR A 212 -2.57 2.07 0.22
C THR A 212 -1.12 2.04 -0.28
N PHE A 213 -0.94 2.40 -1.56
CA PHE A 213 0.37 2.37 -2.20
C PHE A 213 0.76 3.75 -2.71
N CYS A 214 1.98 4.18 -2.39
CA CYS A 214 2.60 5.41 -2.92
C CYS A 214 3.60 5.10 -4.03
N ARG A 215 4.05 3.85 -4.12
CA ARG A 215 5.00 3.39 -5.14
C ARG A 215 4.75 1.94 -5.53
N LEU A 216 4.97 1.63 -6.80
CA LEU A 216 5.07 0.28 -7.33
C LEU A 216 6.37 0.14 -8.10
N VAL A 217 7.18 -0.87 -7.77
CA VAL A 217 8.41 -1.18 -8.50
C VAL A 217 8.28 -2.59 -9.08
N ASN A 218 8.00 -2.67 -10.37
CA ASN A 218 7.92 -3.91 -11.12
C ASN A 218 9.33 -4.33 -11.56
N VAL A 219 10.00 -5.12 -10.71
CA VAL A 219 11.37 -5.64 -10.95
C VAL A 219 11.35 -7.10 -11.36
N ALA A 220 10.33 -7.86 -10.92
CA ALA A 220 10.26 -9.29 -11.21
C ALA A 220 10.44 -9.57 -12.70
N GLY A 221 11.32 -10.50 -13.01
CA GLY A 221 11.61 -10.86 -14.38
C GLY A 221 12.62 -11.99 -14.47
N ALA A 222 12.69 -12.61 -15.63
CA ALA A 222 13.67 -13.63 -15.98
C ALA A 222 14.07 -13.44 -17.45
N ASP A 223 15.36 -13.34 -17.68
CA ASP A 223 15.94 -13.38 -18.99
C ASP A 223 16.23 -14.84 -19.37
N ILE A 224 15.61 -15.32 -20.45
CA ILE A 224 15.93 -16.62 -21.04
C ILE A 224 16.50 -16.35 -22.42
N GLN A 225 17.75 -16.72 -22.60
CA GLN A 225 18.45 -16.62 -23.88
C GLN A 225 18.45 -17.97 -24.57
N LYS A 226 17.75 -18.07 -25.72
CA LYS A 226 17.62 -19.32 -26.43
C LYS A 226 17.20 -19.10 -27.89
N ALA A 227 17.56 -20.02 -28.78
CA ALA A 227 17.04 -20.01 -30.14
C ALA A 227 15.51 -20.21 -30.08
N PHE A 228 14.75 -19.44 -30.87
CA PHE A 228 13.30 -19.40 -30.76
C PHE A 228 12.63 -20.77 -30.93
N TRP A 229 13.13 -21.57 -31.89
CA TRP A 229 12.60 -22.92 -32.15
C TRP A 229 12.87 -23.95 -31.05
N GLU A 230 13.70 -23.61 -30.07
CA GLU A 230 13.98 -24.46 -28.89
C GLU A 230 13.10 -24.11 -27.70
N TYR A 231 12.25 -23.09 -27.80
CA TYR A 231 11.29 -22.77 -26.74
C TYR A 231 10.16 -23.79 -26.73
N ASP A 232 9.79 -24.23 -25.54
CA ASP A 232 8.52 -24.88 -25.28
C ASP A 232 7.44 -23.87 -24.90
N GLN A 233 6.17 -24.27 -25.05
CA GLN A 233 5.03 -23.39 -24.72
C GLN A 233 5.06 -22.92 -23.25
N LYS A 234 5.53 -23.74 -22.33
CA LYS A 234 5.60 -23.40 -20.90
C LYS A 234 6.56 -22.21 -20.66
N LYS A 235 7.71 -22.20 -21.34
CA LYS A 235 8.68 -21.08 -21.25
C LYS A 235 8.16 -19.82 -21.89
N ILE A 236 7.45 -19.91 -23.01
CA ILE A 236 6.78 -18.76 -23.64
C ILE A 236 5.77 -18.15 -22.68
N THR A 237 4.87 -18.97 -22.15
CA THR A 237 3.86 -18.52 -21.16
C THR A 237 4.49 -17.94 -19.92
N PHE A 238 5.51 -18.61 -19.36
CA PHE A 238 6.25 -18.13 -18.19
C PHE A 238 6.83 -16.72 -18.41
N GLN A 239 7.55 -16.51 -19.53
CA GLN A 239 8.13 -15.20 -19.83
C GLN A 239 7.04 -14.13 -20.04
N SER A 240 5.97 -14.43 -20.75
CA SER A 240 4.88 -13.49 -20.98
C SER A 240 4.22 -13.04 -19.66
N ARG A 241 4.00 -13.99 -18.77
CA ARG A 241 3.40 -13.72 -17.47
C ARG A 241 4.31 -12.93 -16.54
N ILE A 242 5.58 -13.31 -16.41
CA ILE A 242 6.50 -12.67 -15.47
C ILE A 242 6.98 -11.29 -15.94
N LEU A 243 7.18 -11.09 -17.25
CA LEU A 243 7.77 -9.87 -17.80
C LEU A 243 6.73 -8.79 -18.15
N PHE A 244 5.48 -9.16 -18.36
CA PHE A 244 4.46 -8.22 -18.82
C PHE A 244 3.14 -8.34 -18.07
N GLU A 245 2.46 -9.49 -18.11
CA GLU A 245 1.12 -9.66 -17.54
C GLU A 245 1.06 -9.30 -16.05
N SER A 246 2.02 -9.79 -15.26
CA SER A 246 2.08 -9.50 -13.81
C SER A 246 2.28 -8.02 -13.52
N ALA A 247 3.14 -7.34 -14.29
CA ALA A 247 3.40 -5.91 -14.14
C ALA A 247 2.14 -5.08 -14.46
N VAL A 248 1.40 -5.43 -15.52
CA VAL A 248 0.14 -4.77 -15.89
C VAL A 248 -0.94 -5.00 -14.82
N SER A 249 -1.10 -6.23 -14.33
CA SER A 249 -2.07 -6.59 -13.30
C SER A 249 -1.82 -5.82 -11.98
N LEU A 250 -0.57 -5.79 -11.52
CA LEU A 250 -0.21 -5.07 -10.29
C LEU A 250 -0.28 -3.55 -10.47
N THR A 251 0.03 -3.04 -11.66
CA THR A 251 -0.16 -1.61 -11.98
C THR A 251 -1.62 -1.22 -11.84
N HIS A 252 -2.53 -2.00 -12.44
CA HIS A 252 -3.97 -1.76 -12.34
C HIS A 252 -4.47 -1.84 -10.88
N PHE A 253 -4.02 -2.84 -10.13
CA PHE A 253 -4.34 -2.98 -8.71
C PHE A 253 -3.85 -1.77 -7.88
N CYS A 254 -2.59 -1.35 -8.04
CA CYS A 254 -2.03 -0.24 -7.29
C CYS A 254 -2.69 1.11 -7.63
N ILE A 255 -3.10 1.35 -8.88
CA ILE A 255 -3.85 2.55 -9.26
C ILE A 255 -5.19 2.64 -8.50
N LYS A 256 -5.89 1.50 -8.34
CA LYS A 256 -7.15 1.44 -7.58
C LYS A 256 -6.99 1.60 -6.07
N ASN A 257 -5.80 1.29 -5.55
CA ASN A 257 -5.48 1.33 -4.12
C ASN A 257 -4.36 2.34 -3.82
N CYS A 258 -4.30 3.43 -4.59
CA CYS A 258 -3.24 4.42 -4.43
C CYS A 258 -3.53 5.41 -3.31
N ALA A 259 -2.46 5.92 -2.71
CA ALA A 259 -2.46 7.15 -1.92
C ALA A 259 -2.76 8.37 -2.83
N LYS A 260 -2.65 9.59 -2.30
CA LYS A 260 -2.82 10.82 -3.10
C LYS A 260 -1.86 10.89 -4.31
N GLN A 261 -0.71 10.23 -4.20
CA GLN A 261 0.28 10.14 -5.27
C GLN A 261 0.76 8.68 -5.38
N LEU A 262 0.93 8.20 -6.59
CA LEU A 262 1.48 6.88 -6.88
C LEU A 262 2.57 7.00 -7.95
N LYS A 263 3.76 6.48 -7.66
CA LYS A 263 4.89 6.42 -8.60
C LYS A 263 5.10 4.98 -9.05
N ILE A 264 4.88 4.69 -10.32
CA ILE A 264 5.07 3.36 -10.89
C ILE A 264 6.40 3.33 -11.63
N ILE A 265 7.23 2.36 -11.30
CA ILE A 265 8.54 2.13 -11.93
C ILE A 265 8.52 0.74 -12.56
N ASN A 266 8.59 0.69 -13.86
CA ASN A 266 8.66 -0.54 -14.64
C ASN A 266 10.09 -0.78 -15.12
N ILE A 267 10.72 -1.85 -14.64
CA ILE A 267 12.07 -2.22 -15.07
C ILE A 267 11.99 -2.98 -16.40
N SER A 268 12.19 -2.23 -17.48
CA SER A 268 12.31 -2.74 -18.82
C SER A 268 13.76 -3.17 -19.12
N SER A 269 14.25 -2.96 -20.31
CA SER A 269 15.63 -3.23 -20.74
C SER A 269 15.95 -2.45 -22.03
N VAL A 270 17.22 -2.13 -22.24
CA VAL A 270 17.68 -1.62 -23.55
C VAL A 270 17.38 -2.58 -24.69
N SER A 271 17.26 -3.88 -24.43
CA SER A 271 16.85 -4.89 -25.42
C SER A 271 15.42 -4.72 -25.91
N GLY A 272 14.58 -3.98 -25.17
CA GLY A 272 13.26 -3.58 -25.63
C GLY A 272 13.28 -2.51 -26.73
N LEU A 273 14.36 -1.72 -26.81
CA LEU A 273 14.59 -0.75 -27.89
C LEU A 273 15.44 -1.33 -29.03
N TYR A 274 16.40 -2.18 -28.69
CA TYR A 274 17.33 -2.81 -29.62
C TYR A 274 17.20 -4.34 -29.51
N PRO A 275 16.24 -4.95 -30.25
CA PRO A 275 16.01 -6.39 -30.17
C PRO A 275 17.25 -7.17 -30.56
N MET A 276 17.59 -8.21 -29.82
CA MET A 276 18.77 -9.03 -30.04
C MET A 276 18.38 -10.47 -30.42
N PRO A 277 19.16 -11.14 -31.31
CA PRO A 277 19.01 -12.57 -31.54
C PRO A 277 19.06 -13.37 -30.24
N TYR A 278 18.33 -14.47 -30.19
CA TYR A 278 18.17 -15.34 -29.00
C TYR A 278 17.42 -14.73 -27.80
N PHE A 279 17.05 -13.46 -27.86
CA PHE A 279 16.22 -12.74 -26.90
C PHE A 279 14.87 -12.32 -27.49
N ALA A 280 14.36 -12.97 -28.53
CA ALA A 280 13.18 -12.51 -29.26
C ALA A 280 11.98 -12.23 -28.35
N ILE A 281 11.60 -13.21 -27.48
CA ILE A 281 10.47 -13.06 -26.54
C ILE A 281 10.78 -11.99 -25.49
N TYR A 282 11.95 -12.04 -24.87
CA TYR A 282 12.38 -11.09 -23.85
C TYR A 282 12.37 -9.65 -24.37
N SER A 283 12.98 -9.42 -25.55
CA SER A 283 13.03 -8.09 -26.19
C SER A 283 11.63 -7.58 -26.50
N ALA A 284 10.78 -8.42 -27.08
CA ALA A 284 9.40 -8.05 -27.40
C ALA A 284 8.59 -7.65 -26.15
N LEU A 285 8.68 -8.43 -25.08
CA LEU A 285 7.94 -8.16 -23.84
C LEU A 285 8.48 -6.94 -23.09
N LYS A 286 9.81 -6.71 -23.10
CA LYS A 286 10.41 -5.50 -22.54
C LYS A 286 10.08 -4.25 -23.37
N GLY A 287 9.99 -4.38 -24.70
CA GLY A 287 9.45 -3.34 -25.57
C GLY A 287 8.00 -3.01 -25.23
N ALA A 288 7.16 -4.04 -25.16
CA ALA A 288 5.76 -3.88 -24.78
C ALA A 288 5.58 -3.19 -23.42
N LEU A 289 6.41 -3.54 -22.41
CA LEU A 289 6.37 -2.90 -21.10
C LEU A 289 6.79 -1.42 -21.16
N THR A 290 7.74 -1.08 -22.05
CA THR A 290 8.14 0.31 -22.29
C THR A 290 7.01 1.11 -22.94
N ASP A 291 6.39 0.59 -23.99
CA ASP A 291 5.29 1.25 -24.69
C ASP A 291 4.06 1.39 -23.81
N PHE A 292 3.72 0.37 -23.02
CA PHE A 292 2.69 0.40 -21.99
C PHE A 292 2.94 1.54 -20.99
N SER A 293 4.17 1.65 -20.50
CA SER A 293 4.55 2.69 -19.53
C SER A 293 4.41 4.09 -20.09
N ILE A 294 4.84 4.29 -21.35
CA ILE A 294 4.75 5.59 -22.05
C ILE A 294 3.29 5.97 -22.29
N ALA A 295 2.46 5.04 -22.77
CA ALA A 295 1.04 5.27 -23.02
C ALA A 295 0.31 5.61 -21.73
N LEU A 296 0.48 4.78 -20.69
CA LEU A 296 -0.16 4.95 -19.39
C LEU A 296 0.27 6.26 -18.69
N SER A 297 1.54 6.66 -18.80
CA SER A 297 2.03 7.93 -18.25
C SER A 297 1.29 9.14 -18.84
N ARG A 298 0.94 9.10 -20.13
CA ARG A 298 0.18 10.15 -20.79
C ARG A 298 -1.29 10.14 -20.38
N GLU A 299 -1.88 8.97 -20.28
CA GLU A 299 -3.26 8.72 -19.87
C GLU A 299 -3.55 9.22 -18.46
N LEU A 300 -2.59 9.02 -17.54
CA LEU A 300 -2.71 9.40 -16.13
C LEU A 300 -2.21 10.81 -15.81
N LYS A 301 -1.90 11.63 -16.81
CA LYS A 301 -1.43 12.99 -16.58
C LYS A 301 -2.44 13.81 -15.77
N GLY A 302 -1.98 14.39 -14.67
CA GLY A 302 -2.83 15.23 -13.79
C GLY A 302 -3.61 14.44 -12.72
N THR A 303 -3.53 13.11 -12.68
CA THR A 303 -4.24 12.27 -11.69
C THR A 303 -3.49 12.08 -10.37
N GLY A 304 -2.22 12.52 -10.29
CA GLY A 304 -1.34 12.20 -9.17
C GLY A 304 -0.57 10.87 -9.33
N VAL A 305 -0.79 10.16 -10.45
CA VAL A 305 -0.07 8.93 -10.78
C VAL A 305 0.98 9.21 -11.86
N SER A 306 2.22 8.82 -11.61
CA SER A 306 3.30 8.87 -12.61
C SER A 306 3.83 7.48 -12.95
N VAL A 307 4.28 7.29 -14.19
CA VAL A 307 4.81 6.01 -14.67
C VAL A 307 6.16 6.24 -15.33
N THR A 308 7.17 5.54 -14.86
CA THR A 308 8.56 5.62 -15.34
C THR A 308 9.01 4.26 -15.88
N ALA A 309 9.36 4.19 -17.14
CA ALA A 309 10.07 3.05 -17.71
C ALA A 309 11.57 3.22 -17.50
N VAL A 310 12.22 2.23 -16.91
CA VAL A 310 13.67 2.19 -16.71
C VAL A 310 14.23 1.13 -17.63
N LEU A 311 15.23 1.51 -18.42
CA LEU A 311 15.84 0.64 -19.44
C LEU A 311 17.31 0.39 -19.11
N PRO A 312 17.61 -0.47 -18.12
CA PRO A 312 18.99 -0.79 -17.80
C PRO A 312 19.64 -1.60 -18.93
N GLY A 313 20.93 -1.39 -19.10
CA GLY A 313 21.80 -2.31 -19.82
C GLY A 313 22.16 -3.53 -18.96
N ALA A 314 23.38 -4.04 -19.08
CA ALA A 314 23.86 -5.13 -18.23
C ALA A 314 23.94 -4.66 -16.76
N VAL A 315 23.46 -5.52 -15.83
CA VAL A 315 23.48 -5.25 -14.39
C VAL A 315 24.12 -6.44 -13.68
N TYR A 316 25.05 -6.19 -12.75
CA TYR A 316 25.75 -7.22 -11.97
C TYR A 316 24.80 -7.91 -10.98
N THR A 317 23.92 -8.80 -11.46
CA THR A 317 22.88 -9.43 -10.62
C THR A 317 23.16 -10.87 -10.24
N ARG A 318 23.79 -11.64 -11.12
CA ARG A 318 24.03 -13.08 -10.97
C ARG A 318 25.45 -13.44 -11.40
N PRO A 319 26.05 -14.53 -10.87
CA PRO A 319 27.41 -14.94 -11.23
C PRO A 319 27.62 -15.16 -12.74
N ASP A 320 26.64 -15.75 -13.43
CA ASP A 320 26.67 -15.96 -14.88
C ASP A 320 26.69 -14.65 -15.68
N VAL A 321 25.89 -13.67 -15.25
CA VAL A 321 25.87 -12.32 -15.84
C VAL A 321 27.20 -11.61 -15.59
N VAL A 322 27.75 -11.73 -14.39
CA VAL A 322 29.05 -11.16 -14.03
C VAL A 322 30.16 -11.76 -14.91
N GLU A 323 30.14 -13.07 -15.13
CA GLU A 323 31.09 -13.74 -16.00
C GLU A 323 30.96 -13.31 -17.47
N TYR A 324 29.73 -13.20 -17.96
CA TYR A 324 29.45 -12.69 -19.32
C TYR A 324 29.98 -11.27 -19.51
N ILE A 325 29.73 -10.36 -18.56
CA ILE A 325 30.24 -8.97 -18.60
C ILE A 325 31.78 -8.96 -18.60
N LYS A 326 32.41 -9.81 -17.78
CA LYS A 326 33.89 -9.93 -17.78
C LYS A 326 34.44 -10.37 -19.12
N LYS A 327 33.78 -11.28 -19.83
CA LYS A 327 34.18 -11.76 -21.18
C LYS A 327 34.10 -10.67 -22.25
N GLN A 328 33.26 -9.64 -22.07
CA GLN A 328 33.18 -8.49 -22.99
C GLN A 328 34.29 -7.45 -22.80
N GLY A 329 35.20 -7.69 -21.87
CA GLY A 329 36.38 -6.84 -21.66
C GLY A 329 36.03 -5.49 -21.03
N ILE A 330 36.78 -4.46 -21.41
CA ILE A 330 36.71 -3.12 -20.83
C ILE A 330 35.37 -2.43 -21.13
N TRP A 331 34.81 -2.65 -22.30
CA TRP A 331 33.54 -2.07 -22.74
C TRP A 331 32.35 -2.66 -21.96
N GLY A 332 32.37 -3.95 -21.70
CA GLY A 332 31.35 -4.60 -20.83
C GLY A 332 31.35 -4.02 -19.41
N LYS A 333 32.55 -3.81 -18.85
CA LYS A 333 32.71 -3.23 -17.51
C LYS A 333 32.22 -1.78 -17.40
N ILE A 334 32.46 -0.96 -18.44
CA ILE A 334 32.02 0.45 -18.48
C ILE A 334 30.50 0.55 -18.61
N ALA A 335 29.91 -0.32 -19.43
CA ALA A 335 28.46 -0.32 -19.72
C ALA A 335 27.63 -0.92 -18.59
N ALA A 336 28.15 -1.88 -17.85
CA ALA A 336 27.45 -2.55 -16.76
C ALA A 336 27.35 -1.69 -15.51
N LYS A 337 26.20 -1.76 -14.85
CA LYS A 337 25.92 -1.01 -13.62
C LYS A 337 25.64 -1.94 -12.44
N SER A 338 25.84 -1.45 -11.22
CA SER A 338 25.43 -2.19 -10.03
C SER A 338 23.91 -2.11 -9.83
N PRO A 339 23.31 -3.08 -9.14
CA PRO A 339 21.91 -3.01 -8.73
C PRO A 339 21.56 -1.72 -7.95
N GLN A 340 22.47 -1.29 -7.06
CA GLN A 340 22.33 -0.07 -6.27
C GLN A 340 22.29 1.19 -7.15
N PHE A 341 23.15 1.25 -8.17
CA PHE A 341 23.11 2.35 -9.14
C PHE A 341 21.76 2.40 -9.86
N VAL A 342 21.25 1.25 -10.31
CA VAL A 342 19.94 1.18 -10.99
C VAL A 342 18.83 1.63 -10.05
N ALA A 343 18.75 1.10 -8.82
CA ALA A 343 17.74 1.46 -7.87
C ALA A 343 17.73 2.96 -7.56
N LYS A 344 18.89 3.52 -7.16
CA LYS A 344 19.04 4.94 -6.81
C LYS A 344 18.62 5.88 -7.93
N HIS A 345 19.09 5.63 -9.17
CA HIS A 345 18.81 6.51 -10.30
C HIS A 345 17.36 6.36 -10.81
N SER A 346 16.80 5.16 -10.74
CA SER A 346 15.40 4.91 -11.08
C SER A 346 14.44 5.63 -10.15
N LEU A 347 14.69 5.55 -8.84
CA LEU A 347 13.91 6.27 -7.83
C LEU A 347 14.03 7.78 -8.02
N ALA A 348 15.25 8.29 -8.22
CA ALA A 348 15.48 9.71 -8.47
C ALA A 348 14.80 10.21 -9.77
N ALA A 349 14.72 9.37 -10.81
CA ALA A 349 13.99 9.70 -12.04
C ALA A 349 12.49 9.75 -11.80
N ALA A 350 11.92 8.73 -11.13
CA ALA A 350 10.51 8.68 -10.79
C ALA A 350 10.06 9.80 -9.81
N ASP A 351 10.99 10.33 -9.00
CA ASP A 351 10.70 11.43 -8.09
C ASP A 351 10.62 12.79 -8.78
N ARG A 352 11.21 12.93 -9.96
CA ARG A 352 11.11 14.16 -10.77
C ARG A 352 9.82 14.24 -11.61
N GLY A 353 9.11 13.14 -11.83
CA GLY A 353 7.88 13.03 -12.61
C GLY A 353 8.12 12.63 -14.05
#